data_853be4a23d25ef5277ce9e809d89dda2
#
_entry.id   853be4a23d25ef5277ce9e809d89dda2
#
_cell.length_a   1.000
_cell.length_b   1.000
_cell.length_c   1.000
_cell.angle_alpha   90.00
_cell.angle_beta   90.00
_cell.angle_gamma   90.00
#
_symmetry.space_group_name_H-M   'P 1'
#
loop_
_entity.id
_entity.type
_entity.pdbx_description
1 polymer ?
#
loop_
_entity_poly.entity_id
_entity_poly.type
_entity_poly.pdbx_seq_one_letter_code
_entity_poly.pdbx_strand_id
1 'polypeptide(L)'
;MFVTSSAIQNGAFEDKYGKRGTQFSPNGMPTYSIPFEIHDAPQGTKSFAVVLEDKDAITASGFVWIHWLIADLERTVIQENESQTATDYVQGANTWASKLLDRRLRRYLTTRKRITGNSVK
;
A
#
# COMPACT_ATOMS: atom_id res chain seq x y z
N MET A 1 14.21 -15.55 -4.23
CA MET A 1 12.82 -15.07 -3.96
C MET A 1 12.61 -13.73 -4.64
N PHE A 2 11.51 -13.52 -5.30
CA PHE A 2 11.11 -12.25 -5.91
C PHE A 2 9.58 -12.12 -5.93
N VAL A 3 9.08 -10.91 -6.20
CA VAL A 3 7.65 -10.60 -6.21
C VAL A 3 7.26 -10.01 -7.55
N THR A 4 6.11 -10.43 -8.08
CA THR A 4 5.48 -9.83 -9.25
C THR A 4 4.09 -9.32 -8.90
N SER A 5 3.61 -8.34 -9.67
CA SER A 5 2.25 -7.82 -9.53
C SER A 5 1.68 -7.44 -10.89
N SER A 6 0.47 -7.92 -11.17
CA SER A 6 -0.31 -7.53 -12.35
C SER A 6 -0.87 -6.10 -12.26
N ALA A 7 -0.78 -5.48 -11.07
CA ALA A 7 -1.18 -4.09 -10.86
C ALA A 7 -0.24 -3.08 -11.52
N ILE A 8 0.95 -3.51 -11.94
CA ILE A 8 1.95 -2.65 -12.56
C ILE A 8 1.79 -2.67 -14.07
N GLN A 9 1.47 -1.51 -14.65
CA GLN A 9 1.37 -1.29 -16.09
C GLN A 9 2.35 -0.17 -16.48
N ASN A 10 3.24 -0.46 -17.44
CA ASN A 10 4.26 0.50 -17.90
C ASN A 10 5.11 1.11 -16.76
N GLY A 11 5.48 0.30 -15.76
CA GLY A 11 6.30 0.71 -14.63
C GLY A 11 5.58 1.49 -13.54
N ALA A 12 4.26 1.60 -13.58
CA ALA A 12 3.44 2.27 -12.57
C ALA A 12 2.24 1.43 -12.16
N PHE A 13 1.76 1.61 -10.94
CA PHE A 13 0.48 1.04 -10.51
C PHE A 13 -0.69 1.73 -11.22
N GLU A 14 -1.70 0.95 -11.59
CA GLU A 14 -2.94 1.49 -12.12
C GLU A 14 -3.64 2.40 -11.10
N ASP A 15 -4.38 3.38 -11.59
CA ASP A 15 -5.03 4.43 -10.80
C ASP A 15 -5.98 3.89 -9.72
N LYS A 16 -6.63 2.75 -9.96
CA LYS A 16 -7.58 2.13 -9.02
C LYS A 16 -6.99 1.74 -7.67
N TYR A 17 -5.67 1.53 -7.60
CA TYR A 17 -4.97 1.16 -6.35
C TYR A 17 -4.57 2.36 -5.49
N GLY A 18 -4.77 3.55 -5.96
CA GLY A 18 -4.35 4.76 -5.29
C GLY A 18 -5.46 5.80 -5.17
N LYS A 19 -5.04 7.03 -4.95
CA LYS A 19 -5.92 8.18 -4.74
C LYS A 19 -6.81 8.54 -5.93
N ARG A 20 -6.49 8.05 -7.12
CA ARG A 20 -7.30 8.24 -8.32
C ARG A 20 -8.35 7.15 -8.51
N GLY A 21 -8.35 6.16 -7.65
CA GLY A 21 -9.37 5.13 -7.60
C GLY A 21 -10.67 5.64 -7.01
N THR A 22 -11.56 4.71 -6.72
CA THR A 22 -12.92 5.00 -6.23
C THR A 22 -13.24 4.39 -4.86
N GLN A 23 -12.34 3.54 -4.33
CA GLN A 23 -12.55 2.86 -3.06
C GLN A 23 -11.66 3.47 -1.97
N PHE A 24 -12.30 4.03 -0.93
CA PHE A 24 -11.63 4.71 0.17
C PHE A 24 -12.23 4.33 1.52
N SER A 25 -11.39 4.39 2.56
CA SER A 25 -11.86 4.37 3.94
C SER A 25 -12.58 5.68 4.30
N PRO A 26 -13.33 5.73 5.43
CA PRO A 26 -14.02 6.96 5.87
C PRO A 26 -13.08 8.16 6.05
N ASN A 27 -11.80 7.93 6.36
CA ASN A 27 -10.79 9.00 6.49
C ASN A 27 -10.06 9.32 5.17
N GLY A 28 -10.51 8.80 4.03
CA GLY A 28 -10.02 9.13 2.70
C GLY A 28 -8.76 8.36 2.26
N MET A 29 -8.40 7.27 2.93
CA MET A 29 -7.30 6.40 2.52
C MET A 29 -7.76 5.43 1.42
N PRO A 30 -7.01 5.26 0.33
CA PRO A 30 -7.29 4.21 -0.65
C PRO A 30 -7.24 2.82 -0.01
N THR A 31 -8.24 1.98 -0.28
CA THR A 31 -8.38 0.64 0.30
C THR A 31 -8.41 -0.48 -0.73
N TYR A 32 -8.35 -0.14 -2.02
CA TYR A 32 -8.30 -1.13 -3.10
C TYR A 32 -6.88 -1.68 -3.21
N SER A 33 -6.63 -2.85 -2.61
CA SER A 33 -5.30 -3.42 -2.48
C SER A 33 -4.79 -4.06 -3.76
N ILE A 34 -3.47 -3.98 -3.96
CA ILE A 34 -2.78 -4.57 -5.11
C ILE A 34 -2.74 -6.10 -4.99
N PRO A 35 -2.87 -6.83 -6.12
CA PRO A 35 -2.51 -8.25 -6.17
C PRO A 35 -0.99 -8.39 -6.27
N PHE A 36 -0.45 -9.46 -5.72
CA PHE A 36 0.94 -9.83 -5.95
C PHE A 36 1.17 -11.33 -5.77
N GLU A 37 2.27 -11.80 -6.31
CA GLU A 37 2.69 -13.19 -6.19
C GLU A 37 4.16 -13.27 -5.78
N ILE A 38 4.46 -14.14 -4.81
CA ILE A 38 5.80 -14.41 -4.30
C ILE A 38 6.33 -15.66 -5.01
N HIS A 39 7.50 -15.55 -5.63
CA HIS A 39 8.14 -16.62 -6.38
C HIS A 39 9.44 -17.06 -5.70
N ASP A 40 9.78 -18.33 -5.90
CA ASP A 40 11.05 -18.92 -5.47
C ASP A 40 11.34 -18.69 -3.98
N ALA A 41 10.35 -18.91 -3.13
CA ALA A 41 10.55 -18.86 -1.68
C ALA A 41 11.60 -19.91 -1.27
N PRO A 42 12.52 -19.58 -0.33
CA PRO A 42 13.47 -20.53 0.17
C PRO A 42 12.79 -21.78 0.74
N GLN A 43 13.44 -22.94 0.56
CA GLN A 43 12.94 -24.19 1.14
C GLN A 43 12.82 -24.05 2.67
N GLY A 44 11.71 -24.51 3.23
CA GLY A 44 11.43 -24.41 4.66
C GLY A 44 10.75 -23.12 5.09
N THR A 45 10.46 -22.20 4.16
CA THR A 45 9.65 -21.00 4.47
C THR A 45 8.31 -21.39 5.06
N LYS A 46 7.94 -20.82 6.20
CA LYS A 46 6.67 -21.06 6.89
C LYS A 46 5.67 -19.93 6.65
N SER A 47 6.14 -18.70 6.67
CA SER A 47 5.31 -17.52 6.44
C SER A 47 6.17 -16.38 5.91
N PHE A 48 5.49 -15.33 5.46
CA PHE A 48 6.10 -14.11 4.96
C PHE A 48 5.64 -12.90 5.78
N ALA A 49 6.52 -11.93 5.88
CA ALA A 49 6.17 -10.56 6.22
C ALA A 49 6.34 -9.69 4.97
N VAL A 50 5.39 -8.81 4.70
CA VAL A 50 5.40 -7.94 3.52
C VAL A 50 5.31 -6.49 3.95
N VAL A 51 6.16 -5.66 3.37
CA VAL A 51 6.15 -4.21 3.53
C VAL A 51 6.06 -3.58 2.14
N LEU A 52 4.97 -2.85 1.90
CA LEU A 52 4.83 -2.00 0.72
C LEU A 52 5.20 -0.57 1.12
N GLU A 53 6.35 -0.10 0.66
CA GLU A 53 6.88 1.22 1.00
C GLU A 53 7.07 2.10 -0.24
N ASP A 54 6.96 3.41 -0.04
CA ASP A 54 7.22 4.43 -1.06
C ASP A 54 8.31 5.39 -0.56
N LYS A 55 9.50 5.25 -1.14
CA LYS A 55 10.66 6.10 -0.83
C LYS A 55 10.58 7.46 -1.52
N ASP A 56 9.87 7.56 -2.62
CA ASP A 56 9.67 8.84 -3.33
C ASP A 56 8.83 9.81 -2.50
N ALA A 57 8.07 9.31 -1.54
CA ALA A 57 7.32 10.12 -0.60
C ALA A 57 8.21 11.00 0.32
N ILE A 58 9.50 10.69 0.48
CA ILE A 58 10.44 11.46 1.31
C ILE A 58 10.44 12.94 0.90
N THR A 59 10.44 13.23 -0.41
CA THR A 59 10.42 14.61 -0.92
C THR A 59 9.18 15.40 -0.49
N ALA A 60 8.04 14.72 -0.33
CA ALA A 60 6.76 15.35 0.01
C ALA A 60 6.43 15.31 1.50
N SER A 61 6.85 14.27 2.21
CA SER A 61 6.47 14.02 3.61
C SER A 61 7.62 14.08 4.60
N GLY A 62 8.88 14.03 4.12
CA GLY A 62 10.08 14.01 4.95
C GLY A 62 10.49 12.61 5.44
N PHE A 63 9.73 11.56 5.11
CA PHE A 63 10.00 10.18 5.51
C PHE A 63 9.43 9.18 4.49
N VAL A 64 9.90 7.93 4.58
CA VAL A 64 9.39 6.82 3.77
C VAL A 64 7.93 6.54 4.14
N TRP A 65 7.06 6.46 3.14
CA TRP A 65 5.66 6.15 3.36
C TRP A 65 5.44 4.64 3.31
N ILE A 66 4.85 4.10 4.36
CA ILE A 66 4.43 2.70 4.40
C ILE A 66 2.96 2.63 4.02
N HIS A 67 2.67 1.95 2.91
CA HIS A 67 1.31 1.78 2.41
C HIS A 67 0.62 0.55 2.98
N TRP A 68 1.36 -0.56 3.13
CA TRP A 68 0.78 -1.82 3.58
C TRP A 68 1.80 -2.65 4.36
N LEU A 69 1.36 -3.20 5.48
CA LEU A 69 2.12 -4.14 6.30
C LEU A 69 1.32 -5.42 6.44
N ILE A 70 1.96 -6.55 6.16
CA ILE A 70 1.38 -7.88 6.34
C ILE A 70 2.34 -8.73 7.15
N ALA A 71 1.80 -9.56 8.05
CA ALA A 71 2.53 -10.60 8.78
C ALA A 71 1.74 -11.92 8.74
N ASP A 72 2.43 -13.01 9.02
CA ASP A 72 1.87 -14.37 9.06
C ASP A 72 1.17 -14.79 7.75
N LEU A 73 1.69 -14.33 6.61
CA LEU A 73 1.20 -14.73 5.29
C LEU A 73 1.78 -16.10 4.93
N GLU A 74 0.94 -17.13 4.87
CA GLU A 74 1.38 -18.51 4.58
C GLU A 74 1.22 -18.90 3.09
N ARG A 75 0.51 -18.10 2.30
CA ARG A 75 0.33 -18.31 0.86
C ARG A 75 1.17 -17.34 0.04
N THR A 76 1.41 -17.68 -1.22
CA THR A 76 2.25 -16.90 -2.13
C THR A 76 1.48 -16.00 -3.07
N VAL A 77 0.16 -16.17 -3.19
CA VAL A 77 -0.69 -15.39 -4.09
C VAL A 77 -1.66 -14.56 -3.28
N ILE A 78 -1.62 -13.24 -3.51
CA ILE A 78 -2.54 -12.27 -2.95
C ILE A 78 -3.42 -11.74 -4.08
N GLN A 79 -4.73 -11.84 -3.89
CA GLN A 79 -5.70 -11.42 -4.89
C GLN A 79 -5.94 -9.90 -4.83
N GLU A 80 -6.39 -9.36 -5.96
CA GLU A 80 -6.79 -7.97 -6.07
C GLU A 80 -7.92 -7.65 -5.09
N ASN A 81 -7.80 -6.51 -4.40
CA ASN A 81 -8.82 -5.96 -3.49
C ASN A 81 -9.21 -6.87 -2.30
N GLU A 82 -8.35 -7.79 -1.89
CA GLU A 82 -8.69 -8.72 -0.82
C GLU A 82 -8.40 -8.21 0.60
N SER A 83 -7.67 -7.10 0.75
CA SER A 83 -7.21 -6.62 2.07
C SER A 83 -8.34 -6.33 3.06
N GLN A 84 -9.53 -6.01 2.56
CA GLN A 84 -10.70 -5.70 3.41
C GLN A 84 -11.46 -6.96 3.87
N THR A 85 -11.21 -8.09 3.26
CA THR A 85 -11.97 -9.34 3.50
C THR A 85 -11.10 -10.51 3.93
N ALA A 86 -9.80 -10.49 3.66
CA ALA A 86 -8.88 -11.55 4.04
C ALA A 86 -8.74 -11.66 5.56
N THR A 87 -8.75 -12.90 6.07
CA THR A 87 -8.66 -13.23 7.50
C THR A 87 -7.50 -14.17 7.83
N ASP A 88 -6.74 -14.60 6.82
CA ASP A 88 -5.68 -15.61 6.92
C ASP A 88 -4.27 -15.00 7.07
N TYR A 89 -4.17 -13.69 7.24
CA TYR A 89 -2.95 -12.98 7.60
C TYR A 89 -3.25 -11.76 8.47
N VAL A 90 -2.24 -11.24 9.13
CA VAL A 90 -2.36 -10.04 9.98
C VAL A 90 -1.94 -8.80 9.20
N GLN A 91 -2.66 -7.71 9.36
CA GLN A 91 -2.32 -6.42 8.77
C GLN A 91 -1.99 -5.39 9.84
N GLY A 92 -0.89 -4.67 9.62
CA GLY A 92 -0.47 -3.56 10.47
C GLY A 92 -1.05 -2.23 10.03
N ALA A 93 -0.95 -1.23 10.91
CA ALA A 93 -1.31 0.14 10.58
C ALA A 93 -0.25 0.75 9.63
N ASN A 94 -0.71 1.42 8.58
CA ASN A 94 0.15 2.14 7.66
C ASN A 94 0.49 3.56 8.16
N THR A 95 1.30 4.28 7.38
CA THR A 95 1.74 5.64 7.75
C THR A 95 0.58 6.64 7.87
N TRP A 96 -0.54 6.45 7.19
CA TRP A 96 -1.73 7.30 7.32
C TRP A 96 -2.29 7.32 8.74
N ALA A 97 -2.16 6.21 9.46
CA ALA A 97 -2.58 6.08 10.86
C ALA A 97 -1.52 6.56 11.86
N SER A 98 -0.32 6.93 11.39
CA SER A 98 0.79 7.35 12.25
C SER A 98 0.46 8.62 13.02
N LYS A 99 0.81 8.62 14.32
CA LYS A 99 0.75 9.82 15.16
C LYS A 99 1.77 10.89 14.75
N LEU A 100 2.80 10.53 13.96
CA LEU A 100 3.79 11.45 13.41
C LEU A 100 3.18 12.36 12.32
N LEU A 101 2.06 11.99 11.74
CA LEU A 101 1.31 12.83 10.83
C LEU A 101 0.50 13.86 11.62
N ASP A 102 1.04 15.06 11.77
CA ASP A 102 0.27 16.20 12.27
C ASP A 102 -1.00 16.39 11.44
N ARG A 103 -2.09 16.79 12.09
CA ARG A 103 -3.37 17.13 11.44
C ARG A 103 -3.21 18.16 10.31
N ARG A 104 -2.24 19.07 10.43
CA ARG A 104 -1.91 20.08 9.42
C ARG A 104 -1.31 19.43 8.18
N LEU A 105 -0.37 18.51 8.36
CA LEU A 105 0.26 17.78 7.26
C LEU A 105 -0.75 16.89 6.54
N ARG A 106 -1.62 16.21 7.27
CA ARG A 106 -2.72 15.42 6.69
C ARG A 106 -3.62 16.29 5.80
N ARG A 107 -4.02 17.46 6.31
CA ARG A 107 -4.84 18.42 5.56
C ARG A 107 -4.11 18.93 4.33
N TYR A 108 -2.83 19.29 4.45
CA TYR A 108 -2.01 19.75 3.34
C TYR A 108 -1.87 18.69 2.24
N LEU A 109 -1.54 17.45 2.60
CA LEU A 109 -1.43 16.34 1.66
C LEU A 109 -2.78 16.04 0.97
N THR A 110 -3.88 16.10 1.69
CA THR A 110 -5.23 15.88 1.15
C THR A 110 -5.63 17.03 0.21
N THR A 111 -5.35 18.26 0.58
CA THR A 111 -5.68 19.46 -0.24
C THR A 111 -4.82 19.52 -1.50
N ARG A 112 -3.52 19.26 -1.40
CA ARG A 112 -2.61 19.21 -2.55
C ARG A 112 -3.02 18.12 -3.53
N LYS A 113 -3.49 16.98 -3.04
CA LYS A 113 -4.05 15.91 -3.86
C LYS A 113 -5.25 16.38 -4.72
N ARG A 114 -6.08 17.29 -4.20
CA ARG A 114 -7.21 17.87 -4.94
C ARG A 114 -6.77 18.87 -6.02
N ILE A 115 -5.75 19.67 -5.74
CA ILE A 115 -5.33 20.79 -6.61
C ILE A 115 -4.46 20.33 -7.76
N THR A 116 -3.51 19.42 -7.52
CA THR A 116 -2.49 19.08 -8.52
C THR A 116 -2.82 17.88 -9.40
N GLY A 117 -3.84 17.10 -9.08
CA GLY A 117 -4.16 15.86 -9.81
C GLY A 117 -3.00 14.84 -9.85
N ASN A 118 -1.86 15.16 -9.25
CA ASN A 118 -0.68 14.33 -9.26
C ASN A 118 -0.78 13.24 -8.19
N SER A 119 -0.57 11.99 -8.62
CA SER A 119 -0.43 10.91 -7.69
C SER A 119 0.88 11.06 -6.93
N VAL A 120 0.79 11.06 -5.62
CA VAL A 120 1.86 10.54 -4.80
C VAL A 120 1.77 9.03 -5.01
N LYS A 121 2.74 8.50 -5.71
CA LYS A 121 2.89 7.06 -5.91
C LYS A 121 3.19 6.40 -4.58
#